data_08de1eaed9a25e0352054dc4404321e6
#
_entry.id   08de1eaed9a25e0352054dc4404321e6
#
_cell.length_a   1.000
_cell.length_b   1.000
_cell.length_c   1.000
_cell.angle_alpha   90.00
_cell.angle_beta   90.00
_cell.angle_gamma   90.00
#
_symmetry.space_group_name_H-M   'P 1'
#
loop_
_entity.id
_entity.type
_entity.pdbx_description
1 polymer ?
#
loop_
_entity_poly.entity_id
_entity_poly.type
_entity_poly.pdbx_seq_one_letter_code
_entity_poly.pdbx_strand_id
1 'polypeptide(L)'
;MKKFFRRTSLLLAATFLGAATMQAQKSPQDMDRFIDALIKRMTVEEKIGQLNLPVTGEITTGQAKNSDVAKKIERGLVGGLFNLKGVAKIRDVQKLAVENSRLGIPLLFGMDVIHGYETIFPIPLGLSCTWDMAAIQESARIAAVEASADGISWTFSPMVDISRDPRWGRVSEGSGEDPFLGGAIAKAMVYGYQGANLDDQLKRNDEILACVKHFALYGAGEAGRDYNTVDMSRNRMFNEYMYPYEAAVEAGVGSVMASFNEIDGVPATANKWLMTDVLRKQWGFNGFVVTDFTGISEMIEHGIGDLQTVSARALNAGIDMDMVSEGFAGTLKKSVMSGKVSMKALDAACRRILEAKYKLGLFDNPYKYCDLDRPARDIFTKEHRAAARRIAAESFVLLKNGNVKRHPGSLPEPLLPLKKEGTVAVIGPLGNTRSNMPGTWSVAARLNDYPSLYEGLKEMMNGKVNITYAKGSNLIGDAAYEERATMFGRSLNRDSRTDKELLD
;
A
#
# COMPACT_ATOMS: atom_id res chain seq x y z
N MET A 1 -63.19 50.40 -45.64
CA MET A 1 -62.33 49.77 -46.61
C MET A 1 -60.89 49.84 -46.13
N LYS A 2 -60.34 48.85 -45.47
CA LYS A 2 -58.91 48.52 -45.35
C LYS A 2 -58.78 47.31 -44.43
N LYS A 3 -58.48 46.15 -44.99
CA LYS A 3 -58.23 44.87 -44.30
C LYS A 3 -56.90 44.92 -43.59
N PHE A 4 -56.87 44.67 -42.27
CA PHE A 4 -55.69 44.45 -41.50
C PHE A 4 -55.33 42.96 -41.54
N PHE A 5 -54.20 42.65 -42.11
CA PHE A 5 -53.58 41.35 -42.01
C PHE A 5 -52.77 41.26 -40.68
N ARG A 6 -53.20 40.42 -39.75
CA ARG A 6 -52.39 40.01 -38.60
C ARG A 6 -51.52 38.80 -38.99
N ARG A 7 -50.22 38.99 -39.00
CA ARG A 7 -49.28 37.92 -39.08
C ARG A 7 -49.06 37.42 -37.66
N THR A 8 -49.40 36.14 -37.39
CA THR A 8 -49.10 35.43 -36.17
C THR A 8 -47.74 34.73 -36.38
N SER A 9 -46.74 35.22 -35.68
CA SER A 9 -45.41 34.51 -35.62
C SER A 9 -45.50 33.41 -34.59
N LEU A 10 -45.44 32.15 -35.02
CA LEU A 10 -45.20 31.01 -34.13
C LEU A 10 -43.72 31.00 -33.73
N LEU A 11 -43.41 31.25 -32.45
CA LEU A 11 -42.13 30.92 -31.83
C LEU A 11 -42.17 29.43 -31.49
N LEU A 12 -41.39 28.63 -32.24
CA LEU A 12 -41.01 27.29 -31.80
C LEU A 12 -39.95 27.42 -30.69
N ALA A 13 -40.35 27.20 -29.45
CA ALA A 13 -39.43 26.98 -28.36
C ALA A 13 -38.93 25.53 -28.45
N ALA A 14 -37.72 25.33 -28.97
CA ALA A 14 -37.02 24.05 -28.87
C ALA A 14 -36.52 23.86 -27.44
N THR A 15 -37.26 23.15 -26.63
CA THR A 15 -36.79 22.65 -25.34
C THR A 15 -35.76 21.54 -25.58
N PHE A 16 -34.49 21.87 -25.45
CA PHE A 16 -33.45 20.87 -25.28
C PHE A 16 -33.66 20.19 -23.91
N LEU A 17 -34.36 19.08 -23.88
CA LEU A 17 -34.24 18.14 -22.78
C LEU A 17 -32.86 17.47 -22.88
N GLY A 18 -31.90 17.97 -22.10
CA GLY A 18 -30.69 17.26 -21.79
C GLY A 18 -31.08 16.00 -21.03
N ALA A 19 -31.13 14.87 -21.72
CA ALA A 19 -31.16 13.56 -21.06
C ALA A 19 -29.82 13.36 -20.35
N ALA A 20 -29.73 13.79 -19.10
CA ALA A 20 -28.76 13.22 -18.16
C ALA A 20 -29.15 11.76 -18.04
N THR A 21 -28.43 10.88 -18.73
CA THR A 21 -28.48 9.45 -18.47
C THR A 21 -27.98 9.27 -17.04
N MET A 22 -28.89 9.23 -16.07
CA MET A 22 -28.62 8.63 -14.77
C MET A 22 -28.19 7.20 -15.07
N GLN A 23 -26.90 6.96 -15.00
CA GLN A 23 -26.38 5.59 -15.00
C GLN A 23 -26.99 4.94 -13.77
N ALA A 24 -27.96 4.05 -13.98
CA ALA A 24 -28.60 3.33 -12.90
C ALA A 24 -27.52 2.63 -12.09
N GLN A 25 -27.48 2.91 -10.79
CA GLN A 25 -26.53 2.31 -9.88
C GLN A 25 -26.69 0.78 -9.95
N LYS A 26 -25.68 0.06 -10.45
CA LYS A 26 -25.74 -1.39 -10.62
C LYS A 26 -25.92 -2.04 -9.23
N SER A 27 -26.95 -2.85 -9.09
CA SER A 27 -27.28 -3.51 -7.84
C SER A 27 -26.28 -4.63 -7.50
N PRO A 28 -26.16 -5.05 -6.24
CA PRO A 28 -25.40 -6.26 -5.87
C PRO A 28 -25.84 -7.49 -6.68
N GLN A 29 -27.11 -7.63 -6.99
CA GLN A 29 -27.63 -8.73 -7.83
C GLN A 29 -27.14 -8.64 -9.29
N ASP A 30 -26.87 -7.45 -9.82
CA ASP A 30 -26.28 -7.27 -11.14
C ASP A 30 -24.84 -7.76 -11.16
N MET A 31 -24.07 -7.43 -10.10
CA MET A 31 -22.71 -7.96 -9.91
C MET A 31 -22.69 -9.48 -9.85
N ASP A 32 -23.54 -10.07 -9.02
CA ASP A 32 -23.61 -11.53 -8.86
C ASP A 32 -23.94 -12.23 -10.17
N ARG A 33 -24.97 -11.76 -10.90
CA ARG A 33 -25.34 -12.32 -12.21
C ARG A 33 -24.21 -12.22 -13.23
N PHE A 34 -23.53 -11.08 -13.28
CA PHE A 34 -22.40 -10.86 -14.20
C PHE A 34 -21.25 -11.83 -13.88
N ILE A 35 -20.86 -11.92 -12.62
CA ILE A 35 -19.73 -12.75 -12.19
C ILE A 35 -20.05 -14.23 -12.34
N ASP A 36 -21.27 -14.67 -12.01
CA ASP A 36 -21.71 -16.06 -12.23
C ASP A 36 -21.62 -16.46 -13.70
N ALA A 37 -22.07 -15.59 -14.60
CA ALA A 37 -21.99 -15.82 -16.03
C ALA A 37 -20.53 -15.87 -16.52
N LEU A 38 -19.65 -15.03 -15.97
CA LEU A 38 -18.24 -15.02 -16.32
C LEU A 38 -17.53 -16.30 -15.84
N ILE A 39 -17.70 -16.69 -14.57
CA ILE A 39 -17.08 -17.90 -13.98
C ILE A 39 -17.49 -19.16 -14.74
N LYS A 40 -18.74 -19.26 -15.21
CA LYS A 40 -19.21 -20.39 -16.03
C LYS A 40 -18.49 -20.50 -17.38
N ARG A 41 -17.96 -19.42 -17.92
CA ARG A 41 -17.22 -19.38 -19.18
C ARG A 41 -15.71 -19.64 -19.02
N MET A 42 -15.20 -19.52 -17.77
CA MET A 42 -13.77 -19.67 -17.48
C MET A 42 -13.35 -21.13 -17.42
N THR A 43 -12.18 -21.43 -18.00
CA THR A 43 -11.47 -22.69 -17.75
C THR A 43 -10.90 -22.73 -16.34
N VAL A 44 -10.48 -23.90 -15.88
CA VAL A 44 -9.82 -24.05 -14.58
C VAL A 44 -8.54 -23.22 -14.51
N GLU A 45 -7.78 -23.21 -15.59
CA GLU A 45 -6.54 -22.43 -15.70
C GLU A 45 -6.79 -20.91 -15.63
N GLU A 46 -7.83 -20.42 -16.28
CA GLU A 46 -8.19 -19.00 -16.22
C GLU A 46 -8.70 -18.60 -14.83
N LYS A 47 -9.41 -19.48 -14.11
CA LYS A 47 -9.78 -19.25 -12.71
C LYS A 47 -8.56 -19.16 -11.81
N ILE A 48 -7.62 -20.10 -11.96
CA ILE A 48 -6.33 -20.07 -11.25
C ILE A 48 -5.54 -18.82 -11.62
N GLY A 49 -5.58 -18.42 -12.90
CA GLY A 49 -4.93 -17.20 -13.38
C GLY A 49 -5.38 -15.94 -12.63
N GLN A 50 -6.67 -15.83 -12.26
CA GLN A 50 -7.13 -14.67 -11.47
C GLN A 50 -6.52 -14.63 -10.06
N LEU A 51 -6.03 -15.76 -9.55
CA LEU A 51 -5.40 -15.88 -8.25
C LEU A 51 -3.88 -15.60 -8.28
N ASN A 52 -3.32 -15.30 -9.44
CA ASN A 52 -1.88 -15.11 -9.66
C ASN A 52 -1.52 -13.61 -9.71
N LEU A 53 -0.62 -13.19 -8.82
CA LEU A 53 -0.10 -11.81 -8.72
C LEU A 53 1.42 -11.82 -8.91
N PRO A 54 1.93 -11.92 -10.14
CA PRO A 54 3.36 -11.84 -10.40
C PRO A 54 3.90 -10.41 -10.28
N VAL A 55 5.20 -10.30 -9.99
CA VAL A 55 5.92 -9.03 -10.00
C VAL A 55 6.45 -8.75 -11.41
N THR A 56 6.37 -7.48 -11.82
CA THR A 56 7.01 -6.99 -13.04
C THR A 56 7.37 -5.51 -12.86
N GLY A 57 8.35 -5.04 -13.65
CA GLY A 57 8.80 -3.65 -13.58
C GLY A 57 10.19 -3.51 -12.97
N GLU A 58 10.58 -2.25 -12.75
CA GLU A 58 11.92 -1.87 -12.29
C GLU A 58 12.02 -1.73 -10.77
N ILE A 59 10.87 -1.69 -10.07
CA ILE A 59 10.82 -1.54 -8.62
C ILE A 59 11.01 -2.92 -7.98
N THR A 60 12.07 -3.05 -7.19
CA THR A 60 12.41 -4.28 -6.50
C THR A 60 12.08 -4.15 -5.01
N THR A 61 11.14 -4.96 -4.52
CA THR A 61 10.75 -5.03 -3.10
C THR A 61 11.01 -6.41 -2.48
N GLY A 62 11.52 -7.35 -3.28
CA GLY A 62 11.89 -8.70 -2.87
C GLY A 62 12.87 -9.34 -3.87
N GLN A 63 13.31 -10.57 -3.60
CA GLN A 63 14.33 -11.24 -4.42
C GLN A 63 13.74 -12.13 -5.51
N ALA A 64 12.53 -12.66 -5.33
CA ALA A 64 11.89 -13.52 -6.31
C ALA A 64 11.47 -12.73 -7.55
N LYS A 65 11.58 -13.37 -8.71
CA LYS A 65 11.20 -12.82 -10.01
C LYS A 65 10.31 -13.79 -10.76
N ASN A 66 9.39 -13.27 -11.56
CA ASN A 66 8.53 -14.08 -12.42
C ASN A 66 8.96 -13.95 -13.89
N SER A 67 8.77 -15.02 -14.66
CA SER A 67 9.12 -15.08 -16.07
C SER A 67 7.88 -15.12 -16.96
N ASP A 68 8.06 -14.77 -18.26
CA ASP A 68 7.03 -14.87 -19.29
C ASP A 68 5.68 -14.20 -18.94
N VAL A 69 5.71 -13.14 -18.11
CA VAL A 69 4.51 -12.49 -17.59
C VAL A 69 3.58 -12.02 -18.71
N ALA A 70 4.11 -11.42 -19.79
CA ALA A 70 3.31 -10.97 -20.92
C ALA A 70 2.53 -12.12 -21.58
N LYS A 71 3.18 -13.26 -21.83
CA LYS A 71 2.51 -14.46 -22.39
C LYS A 71 1.46 -15.04 -21.45
N LYS A 72 1.70 -14.99 -20.12
CA LYS A 72 0.71 -15.41 -19.12
C LYS A 72 -0.52 -14.50 -19.15
N ILE A 73 -0.34 -13.19 -19.33
CA ILE A 73 -1.44 -12.21 -19.47
C ILE A 73 -2.30 -12.53 -20.70
N GLU A 74 -1.70 -12.69 -21.88
CA GLU A 74 -2.40 -13.04 -23.13
C GLU A 74 -3.21 -14.33 -23.02
N ARG A 75 -2.76 -15.26 -22.19
CA ARG A 75 -3.48 -16.53 -21.90
C ARG A 75 -4.51 -16.42 -20.79
N GLY A 76 -4.70 -15.24 -20.19
CA GLY A 76 -5.63 -15.05 -19.06
C GLY A 76 -5.17 -15.68 -17.75
N LEU A 77 -3.86 -15.88 -17.56
CA LEU A 77 -3.25 -16.56 -16.41
C LEU A 77 -2.69 -15.60 -15.34
N VAL A 78 -3.16 -14.35 -15.33
CA VAL A 78 -2.74 -13.31 -14.39
C VAL A 78 -3.96 -12.54 -13.92
N GLY A 79 -4.11 -12.37 -12.61
CA GLY A 79 -5.21 -11.62 -12.00
C GLY A 79 -4.85 -10.16 -11.74
N GLY A 80 -3.59 -9.88 -11.48
CA GLY A 80 -3.04 -8.55 -11.26
C GLY A 80 -1.53 -8.55 -11.41
N LEU A 81 -0.94 -7.38 -11.37
CA LEU A 81 0.51 -7.17 -11.34
C LEU A 81 0.86 -6.21 -10.22
N PHE A 82 2.06 -6.33 -9.67
CA PHE A 82 2.53 -5.33 -8.74
C PHE A 82 3.93 -4.81 -9.08
N ASN A 83 4.26 -3.61 -8.55
CA ASN A 83 5.51 -2.88 -8.78
C ASN A 83 5.75 -2.42 -10.23
N LEU A 84 4.70 -2.29 -11.02
CA LEU A 84 4.75 -1.62 -12.31
C LEU A 84 4.40 -0.13 -12.14
N LYS A 85 5.29 0.77 -12.51
CA LYS A 85 5.13 2.22 -12.44
C LYS A 85 5.03 2.83 -13.84
N GLY A 86 4.17 3.86 -13.97
CA GLY A 86 4.01 4.64 -15.20
C GLY A 86 2.72 4.32 -15.93
N VAL A 87 1.81 5.29 -15.99
CA VAL A 87 0.47 5.15 -16.57
C VAL A 87 0.47 4.63 -18.01
N ALA A 88 1.44 5.03 -18.84
CA ALA A 88 1.56 4.54 -20.20
C ALA A 88 1.88 3.04 -20.25
N LYS A 89 2.86 2.60 -19.45
CA LYS A 89 3.23 1.17 -19.33
C LYS A 89 2.05 0.35 -18.81
N ILE A 90 1.36 0.85 -17.77
CA ILE A 90 0.18 0.19 -17.18
C ILE A 90 -0.94 0.08 -18.21
N ARG A 91 -1.19 1.14 -18.99
CA ARG A 91 -2.19 1.13 -20.06
C ARG A 91 -1.88 0.08 -21.13
N ASP A 92 -0.62 -0.03 -21.55
CA ASP A 92 -0.20 -1.01 -22.57
C ASP A 92 -0.39 -2.45 -22.06
N VAL A 93 -0.05 -2.70 -20.80
CA VAL A 93 -0.25 -4.02 -20.17
C VAL A 93 -1.74 -4.31 -19.97
N GLN A 94 -2.53 -3.32 -19.58
CA GLN A 94 -3.99 -3.48 -19.46
C GLN A 94 -4.62 -3.80 -20.82
N LYS A 95 -4.14 -3.14 -21.88
CA LYS A 95 -4.55 -3.40 -23.27
C LYS A 95 -4.26 -4.85 -23.66
N LEU A 96 -3.07 -5.35 -23.32
CA LEU A 96 -2.69 -6.74 -23.57
C LEU A 96 -3.70 -7.72 -22.91
N ALA A 97 -4.09 -7.47 -21.66
CA ALA A 97 -5.05 -8.30 -20.95
C ALA A 97 -6.46 -8.25 -21.56
N VAL A 98 -6.93 -7.05 -21.93
CA VAL A 98 -8.31 -6.82 -22.37
C VAL A 98 -8.51 -7.22 -23.82
N GLU A 99 -7.56 -6.91 -24.71
CA GLU A 99 -7.70 -7.09 -26.15
C GLU A 99 -7.12 -8.41 -26.67
N ASN A 100 -6.12 -8.99 -25.98
CA ASN A 100 -5.42 -10.18 -26.46
C ASN A 100 -5.78 -11.46 -25.69
N SER A 101 -6.42 -11.37 -24.51
CA SER A 101 -6.88 -12.57 -23.81
C SER A 101 -8.28 -12.97 -24.23
N ARG A 102 -8.60 -14.27 -24.10
CA ARG A 102 -9.88 -14.85 -24.54
C ARG A 102 -11.12 -14.22 -23.89
N LEU A 103 -11.05 -13.85 -22.62
CA LEU A 103 -12.17 -13.31 -21.86
C LEU A 103 -12.09 -11.80 -21.63
N GLY A 104 -10.98 -11.16 -21.97
CA GLY A 104 -10.80 -9.72 -21.81
C GLY A 104 -10.92 -9.24 -20.36
N ILE A 105 -10.52 -10.05 -19.36
CA ILE A 105 -10.62 -9.69 -17.96
C ILE A 105 -9.52 -8.70 -17.60
N PRO A 106 -9.85 -7.49 -17.09
CA PRO A 106 -8.86 -6.48 -16.75
C PRO A 106 -8.00 -6.90 -15.55
N LEU A 107 -6.79 -6.36 -15.44
CA LEU A 107 -5.85 -6.60 -14.35
C LEU A 107 -6.04 -5.61 -13.21
N LEU A 108 -5.68 -6.03 -11.98
CA LEU A 108 -5.38 -5.14 -10.86
C LEU A 108 -3.92 -4.71 -10.93
N PHE A 109 -3.62 -3.45 -10.60
CA PHE A 109 -2.24 -2.95 -10.49
C PHE A 109 -1.99 -2.52 -9.05
N GLY A 110 -1.13 -3.28 -8.36
CA GLY A 110 -0.81 -3.10 -6.95
C GLY A 110 0.56 -2.46 -6.73
N MET A 111 0.69 -1.68 -5.65
CA MET A 111 1.96 -1.12 -5.19
C MET A 111 1.92 -0.81 -3.69
N ASP A 112 3.10 -0.84 -3.05
CA ASP A 112 3.26 -0.35 -1.68
C ASP A 112 3.21 1.18 -1.66
N VAL A 113 2.02 1.74 -1.39
CA VAL A 113 1.77 3.18 -1.24
C VAL A 113 1.40 3.41 0.23
N ILE A 114 2.41 3.37 1.12
CA ILE A 114 2.20 3.24 2.57
C ILE A 114 2.09 4.61 3.25
N HIS A 115 2.95 5.56 2.89
CA HIS A 115 2.92 6.92 3.44
C HIS A 115 3.19 7.98 2.36
N GLY A 116 2.50 7.86 1.26
CA GLY A 116 2.60 8.70 0.07
C GLY A 116 3.03 7.93 -1.17
N TYR A 117 2.90 8.57 -2.33
CA TYR A 117 3.33 8.03 -3.63
C TYR A 117 4.60 8.73 -4.09
N GLU A 118 4.52 9.86 -4.81
CA GLU A 118 5.66 10.74 -5.08
C GLU A 118 5.73 11.90 -4.08
N THR A 119 4.61 12.37 -3.56
CA THR A 119 4.60 13.22 -2.37
C THR A 119 4.68 12.33 -1.13
N ILE A 120 5.81 12.37 -0.43
CA ILE A 120 6.05 11.53 0.75
C ILE A 120 5.66 12.29 2.02
N PHE A 121 4.84 11.64 2.85
CA PHE A 121 4.46 12.05 4.19
C PHE A 121 5.39 11.43 5.24
N PRO A 122 5.34 11.84 6.51
CA PRO A 122 6.04 11.12 7.57
C PRO A 122 5.75 9.62 7.53
N ILE A 123 6.71 8.79 7.95
CA ILE A 123 6.48 7.35 8.12
C ILE A 123 5.26 7.12 9.01
N PRO A 124 4.55 5.98 8.90
CA PRO A 124 3.31 5.75 9.66
C PRO A 124 3.47 5.96 11.17
N LEU A 125 4.61 5.55 11.76
CA LEU A 125 4.91 5.83 13.16
C LEU A 125 5.00 7.33 13.47
N GLY A 126 5.54 8.14 12.55
CA GLY A 126 5.55 9.59 12.65
C GLY A 126 4.16 10.20 12.48
N LEU A 127 3.36 9.69 11.52
CA LEU A 127 1.98 10.13 11.33
C LEU A 127 1.12 9.89 12.58
N SER A 128 1.31 8.77 13.28
CA SER A 128 0.58 8.46 14.51
C SER A 128 0.81 9.51 15.61
N CYS A 129 1.97 10.19 15.62
CA CYS A 129 2.29 11.25 16.57
C CYS A 129 1.45 12.52 16.39
N THR A 130 0.77 12.69 15.26
CA THR A 130 -0.12 13.85 15.06
C THR A 130 -1.40 13.75 15.87
N TRP A 131 -1.90 12.54 16.17
CA TRP A 131 -3.21 12.27 16.77
C TRP A 131 -4.38 12.89 15.97
N ASP A 132 -4.12 13.37 14.75
CA ASP A 132 -5.09 14.00 13.86
C ASP A 132 -5.55 13.04 12.76
N MET A 133 -6.71 12.43 12.98
CA MET A 133 -7.28 11.47 12.01
C MET A 133 -7.64 12.12 10.68
N ALA A 134 -7.97 13.42 10.68
CA ALA A 134 -8.25 14.14 9.42
C ALA A 134 -6.97 14.33 8.60
N ALA A 135 -5.85 14.70 9.23
CA ALA A 135 -4.54 14.80 8.59
C ALA A 135 -4.06 13.44 8.05
N ILE A 136 -4.27 12.36 8.81
CA ILE A 136 -3.93 10.99 8.37
C ILE A 136 -4.79 10.57 7.17
N GLN A 137 -6.09 10.82 7.21
CA GLN A 137 -6.99 10.54 6.07
C GLN A 137 -6.61 11.37 4.84
N GLU A 138 -6.25 12.65 5.01
CA GLU A 138 -5.78 13.51 3.92
C GLU A 138 -4.49 12.97 3.29
N SER A 139 -3.52 12.50 4.10
CA SER A 139 -2.29 11.90 3.58
C SER A 139 -2.56 10.67 2.71
N ALA A 140 -3.45 9.78 3.14
CA ALA A 140 -3.89 8.61 2.38
C ALA A 140 -4.69 9.01 1.12
N ARG A 141 -5.52 10.06 1.20
CA ARG A 141 -6.26 10.59 0.05
C ARG A 141 -5.33 11.12 -1.04
N ILE A 142 -4.33 11.93 -0.66
CA ILE A 142 -3.32 12.45 -1.59
C ILE A 142 -2.53 11.30 -2.21
N ALA A 143 -2.11 10.33 -1.41
CA ALA A 143 -1.42 9.14 -1.89
C ALA A 143 -2.26 8.36 -2.93
N ALA A 144 -3.56 8.21 -2.72
CA ALA A 144 -4.47 7.57 -3.68
C ALA A 144 -4.64 8.38 -4.96
N VAL A 145 -4.76 9.71 -4.87
CA VAL A 145 -4.85 10.61 -6.04
C VAL A 145 -3.61 10.45 -6.93
N GLU A 146 -2.42 10.51 -6.34
CA GLU A 146 -1.17 10.39 -7.07
C GLU A 146 -0.96 8.98 -7.65
N ALA A 147 -1.16 7.94 -6.85
CA ALA A 147 -0.98 6.56 -7.30
C ALA A 147 -1.96 6.20 -8.44
N SER A 148 -3.22 6.60 -8.31
CA SER A 148 -4.23 6.36 -9.35
C SER A 148 -3.97 7.17 -10.63
N ALA A 149 -3.36 8.35 -10.51
CA ALA A 149 -2.95 9.14 -11.67
C ALA A 149 -1.85 8.43 -12.48
N ASP A 150 -1.04 7.60 -11.83
CA ASP A 150 0.00 6.80 -12.48
C ASP A 150 -0.47 5.37 -12.86
N GLY A 151 -1.78 5.08 -12.69
CA GLY A 151 -2.41 3.84 -13.13
C GLY A 151 -2.57 2.77 -12.04
N ILE A 152 -2.15 3.03 -10.80
CA ILE A 152 -2.28 2.09 -9.69
C ILE A 152 -3.75 2.05 -9.23
N SER A 153 -4.30 0.85 -9.09
CA SER A 153 -5.68 0.63 -8.66
C SER A 153 -5.80 -0.01 -7.27
N TRP A 154 -4.67 -0.40 -6.67
CA TRP A 154 -4.61 -1.15 -5.42
C TRP A 154 -3.33 -0.82 -4.65
N THR A 155 -3.46 -0.54 -3.34
CA THR A 155 -2.31 -0.33 -2.45
C THR A 155 -2.22 -1.42 -1.39
N PHE A 156 -0.98 -1.76 -0.97
CA PHE A 156 -0.71 -2.68 0.14
C PHE A 156 -0.57 -1.89 1.46
N SER A 157 -1.62 -1.14 1.78
CA SER A 157 -1.74 -0.25 2.95
C SER A 157 -3.21 -0.14 3.39
N PRO A 158 -3.51 0.06 4.70
CA PRO A 158 -2.60 0.37 5.80
C PRO A 158 -1.90 -0.86 6.42
N MET A 159 -0.70 -0.63 6.96
CA MET A 159 -0.05 -1.57 7.86
C MET A 159 -0.47 -1.24 9.29
N VAL A 160 -1.08 -2.22 9.98
CA VAL A 160 -1.74 -1.99 11.27
C VAL A 160 -1.24 -2.93 12.38
N ASP A 161 -0.12 -3.59 12.15
CA ASP A 161 0.50 -4.45 13.15
C ASP A 161 0.83 -3.66 14.42
N ILE A 162 0.29 -4.08 15.55
CA ILE A 162 0.67 -3.56 16.85
C ILE A 162 2.08 -4.01 17.18
N SER A 163 2.96 -3.06 17.43
CA SER A 163 4.37 -3.29 17.73
C SER A 163 4.71 -2.80 19.14
N ARG A 164 5.11 -3.72 20.02
CA ARG A 164 5.53 -3.42 21.41
C ARG A 164 7.01 -3.65 21.66
N ASP A 165 7.66 -4.43 20.78
CA ASP A 165 9.09 -4.66 20.86
C ASP A 165 9.81 -3.76 19.85
N PRO A 166 10.58 -2.75 20.31
CA PRO A 166 11.27 -1.82 19.41
C PRO A 166 12.41 -2.47 18.60
N ARG A 167 12.77 -3.72 18.89
CA ARG A 167 13.76 -4.46 18.13
C ARG A 167 13.21 -5.00 16.81
N TRP A 168 11.89 -5.10 16.68
CA TRP A 168 11.28 -5.52 15.42
C TRP A 168 11.53 -4.48 14.32
N GLY A 169 12.13 -4.91 13.21
CA GLY A 169 12.62 -4.01 12.15
C GLY A 169 11.52 -3.24 11.39
N ARG A 170 10.24 -3.62 11.56
CA ARG A 170 9.09 -3.02 10.85
C ARG A 170 8.24 -2.09 11.72
N VAL A 171 8.73 -1.71 12.91
CA VAL A 171 8.03 -0.75 13.81
C VAL A 171 7.66 0.56 13.09
N SER A 172 8.51 1.03 12.19
CA SER A 172 8.34 2.28 11.45
C SER A 172 7.13 2.29 10.49
N GLU A 173 6.64 1.11 10.11
CA GLU A 173 5.55 0.97 9.14
C GLU A 173 4.15 1.05 9.77
N GLY A 174 4.03 0.90 11.08
CA GLY A 174 2.78 0.88 11.83
C GLY A 174 2.56 2.11 12.71
N SER A 175 1.45 2.09 13.45
CA SER A 175 1.00 3.20 14.29
C SER A 175 1.49 3.13 15.75
N GLY A 176 2.35 2.16 16.09
CA GLY A 176 2.86 1.95 17.45
C GLY A 176 2.15 0.84 18.21
N GLU A 177 2.00 1.01 19.53
CA GLU A 177 1.62 -0.07 20.45
C GLU A 177 0.15 -0.02 20.91
N ASP A 178 -0.55 1.10 20.70
CA ASP A 178 -1.92 1.27 21.18
C ASP A 178 -2.95 0.74 20.16
N PRO A 179 -3.74 -0.30 20.50
CA PRO A 179 -4.68 -0.90 19.57
C PRO A 179 -5.84 0.03 19.20
N PHE A 180 -6.30 0.91 20.10
CA PHE A 180 -7.40 1.83 19.81
C PHE A 180 -6.96 2.91 18.82
N LEU A 181 -5.81 3.55 19.06
CA LEU A 181 -5.23 4.52 18.14
C LEU A 181 -4.95 3.86 16.78
N GLY A 182 -4.36 2.64 16.78
CA GLY A 182 -4.12 1.86 15.57
C GLY A 182 -5.40 1.61 14.78
N GLY A 183 -6.51 1.28 15.45
CA GLY A 183 -7.83 1.10 14.83
C GLY A 183 -8.39 2.38 14.23
N ALA A 184 -8.28 3.51 14.94
CA ALA A 184 -8.71 4.82 14.43
C ALA A 184 -7.93 5.23 13.18
N ILE A 185 -6.61 5.04 13.20
CA ILE A 185 -5.72 5.30 12.05
C ILE A 185 -6.04 4.37 10.89
N ALA A 186 -6.27 3.07 11.13
CA ALA A 186 -6.66 2.12 10.11
C ALA A 186 -7.92 2.59 9.34
N LYS A 187 -8.96 3.02 10.07
CA LYS A 187 -10.19 3.58 9.46
C LYS A 187 -9.90 4.83 8.63
N ALA A 188 -9.16 5.79 9.19
CA ALA A 188 -8.80 7.02 8.50
C ALA A 188 -8.07 6.75 7.18
N MET A 189 -7.11 5.83 7.19
CA MET A 189 -6.36 5.46 5.98
C MET A 189 -7.24 4.75 4.94
N VAL A 190 -8.08 3.79 5.35
CA VAL A 190 -9.02 3.12 4.42
C VAL A 190 -9.95 4.14 3.77
N TYR A 191 -10.52 5.06 4.56
CA TYR A 191 -11.36 6.15 4.03
C TYR A 191 -10.60 7.09 3.09
N GLY A 192 -9.34 7.36 3.38
CA GLY A 192 -8.48 8.16 2.50
C GLY A 192 -8.25 7.47 1.15
N TYR A 193 -7.96 6.19 1.13
CA TYR A 193 -7.72 5.43 -0.12
C TYR A 193 -9.00 5.16 -0.90
N GLN A 194 -10.07 4.68 -0.26
CA GLN A 194 -11.26 4.13 -0.92
C GLN A 194 -12.45 5.09 -0.98
N GLY A 195 -12.42 6.19 -0.21
CA GLY A 195 -13.58 7.06 0.03
C GLY A 195 -14.24 6.75 1.37
N ALA A 196 -14.79 7.78 2.03
CA ALA A 196 -15.37 7.67 3.37
C ALA A 196 -16.82 7.15 3.40
N ASN A 197 -17.55 7.26 2.28
CA ASN A 197 -18.91 6.75 2.18
C ASN A 197 -18.90 5.30 1.69
N LEU A 198 -19.25 4.36 2.55
CA LEU A 198 -19.23 2.92 2.24
C LEU A 198 -20.05 2.54 0.99
N ASP A 199 -21.15 3.24 0.73
CA ASP A 199 -22.01 2.98 -0.44
C ASP A 199 -21.39 3.47 -1.75
N ASP A 200 -20.42 4.40 -1.67
CA ASP A 200 -19.80 5.07 -2.79
C ASP A 200 -18.30 4.83 -2.93
N GLN A 201 -17.71 3.97 -2.08
CA GLN A 201 -16.30 3.63 -2.16
C GLN A 201 -15.91 3.08 -3.54
N LEU A 202 -14.72 3.45 -4.02
CA LEU A 202 -14.08 2.96 -5.26
C LEU A 202 -14.79 3.37 -6.56
N LYS A 203 -15.75 4.27 -6.51
CA LYS A 203 -16.46 4.74 -7.73
C LYS A 203 -15.67 5.76 -8.53
N ARG A 204 -14.85 6.55 -7.88
CA ARG A 204 -14.04 7.59 -8.53
C ARG A 204 -12.77 7.01 -9.12
N ASN A 205 -12.19 7.69 -10.10
CA ASN A 205 -10.93 7.28 -10.72
C ASN A 205 -9.68 7.72 -9.94
N ASP A 206 -9.87 8.39 -8.81
CA ASP A 206 -8.82 8.81 -7.88
C ASP A 206 -8.88 8.05 -6.54
N GLU A 207 -9.74 7.05 -6.42
CA GLU A 207 -9.87 6.11 -5.32
C GLU A 207 -9.24 4.77 -5.70
N ILE A 208 -8.49 4.16 -4.78
CA ILE A 208 -7.80 2.88 -4.99
C ILE A 208 -8.16 1.89 -3.90
N LEU A 209 -8.13 0.61 -4.22
CA LEU A 209 -8.39 -0.46 -3.26
C LEU A 209 -7.32 -0.46 -2.16
N ALA A 210 -7.74 -0.49 -0.91
CA ALA A 210 -6.86 -0.63 0.25
C ALA A 210 -6.63 -2.11 0.60
N CYS A 211 -5.50 -2.39 1.25
CA CYS A 211 -5.14 -3.71 1.74
C CYS A 211 -4.57 -3.61 3.16
N VAL A 212 -5.36 -4.01 4.15
CA VAL A 212 -4.85 -4.03 5.53
C VAL A 212 -3.87 -5.17 5.73
N LYS A 213 -2.74 -4.89 6.39
CA LYS A 213 -1.65 -5.85 6.59
C LYS A 213 -0.96 -5.70 7.95
N HIS A 214 -0.30 -6.73 8.42
CA HIS A 214 -0.21 -8.11 7.92
C HIS A 214 -1.04 -9.01 8.85
N PHE A 215 -2.06 -9.64 8.34
CA PHE A 215 -3.04 -10.39 9.12
C PHE A 215 -2.55 -11.81 9.42
N ALA A 216 -2.15 -12.12 10.70
CA ALA A 216 -2.24 -11.20 11.83
C ALA A 216 -1.07 -11.41 12.80
N LEU A 217 -0.98 -10.50 13.78
CA LEU A 217 -0.06 -10.59 14.91
C LEU A 217 1.43 -10.47 14.54
N TYR A 218 1.77 -9.97 13.36
CA TYR A 218 3.14 -9.99 12.85
C TYR A 218 4.11 -9.15 13.69
N GLY A 219 3.64 -8.07 14.32
CA GLY A 219 4.42 -7.25 15.25
C GLY A 219 4.64 -7.86 16.64
N ALA A 220 4.11 -9.07 16.89
CA ALA A 220 4.22 -9.78 18.16
C ALA A 220 5.22 -10.95 18.13
N GLY A 221 6.04 -11.05 17.08
CA GLY A 221 7.04 -12.10 16.94
C GLY A 221 7.97 -12.21 18.15
N GLU A 222 8.25 -13.45 18.61
CA GLU A 222 9.07 -13.68 19.79
C GLU A 222 10.46 -13.05 19.64
N ALA A 223 10.94 -12.48 20.74
CA ALA A 223 12.23 -11.76 20.86
C ALA A 223 12.35 -10.55 19.90
N GLY A 224 11.25 -10.00 19.38
CA GLY A 224 11.26 -8.91 18.40
C GLY A 224 11.89 -9.28 17.07
N ARG A 225 11.93 -10.56 16.74
CA ARG A 225 12.51 -11.02 15.46
C ARG A 225 11.44 -11.07 14.38
N ASP A 226 11.79 -10.52 13.24
CA ASP A 226 10.97 -10.62 12.06
C ASP A 226 10.79 -12.08 11.60
N TYR A 227 9.63 -12.43 11.05
CA TYR A 227 9.25 -13.80 10.66
C TYR A 227 9.10 -14.82 11.80
N ASN A 228 9.34 -14.44 13.04
CA ASN A 228 9.34 -15.41 14.14
C ASN A 228 7.91 -15.77 14.57
N THR A 229 7.80 -16.90 15.28
CA THR A 229 6.53 -17.42 15.79
C THR A 229 5.88 -16.49 16.79
N VAL A 230 4.56 -16.60 16.92
CA VAL A 230 3.75 -15.91 17.93
C VAL A 230 3.00 -16.95 18.75
N ASP A 231 3.18 -16.90 20.07
CA ASP A 231 2.44 -17.70 21.03
C ASP A 231 1.77 -16.77 22.07
N MET A 232 0.44 -16.73 22.07
CA MET A 232 -0.34 -15.99 23.06
C MET A 232 -1.77 -16.49 23.15
N SER A 233 -2.43 -16.21 24.28
CA SER A 233 -3.83 -16.54 24.44
C SER A 233 -4.73 -15.77 23.47
N ARG A 234 -5.86 -16.37 23.08
CA ARG A 234 -6.87 -15.69 22.24
C ARG A 234 -7.39 -14.40 22.87
N ASN A 235 -7.54 -14.38 24.20
CA ASN A 235 -7.94 -13.16 24.92
C ASN A 235 -6.96 -12.00 24.65
N ARG A 236 -5.67 -12.27 24.71
CA ARG A 236 -4.64 -11.28 24.40
C ARG A 236 -4.65 -10.89 22.92
N MET A 237 -4.81 -11.86 22.02
CA MET A 237 -4.93 -11.59 20.58
C MET A 237 -6.00 -10.54 20.28
N PHE A 238 -7.24 -10.78 20.73
CA PHE A 238 -8.38 -9.90 20.43
C PHE A 238 -8.28 -8.54 21.13
N ASN A 239 -7.83 -8.49 22.38
CA ASN A 239 -7.80 -7.23 23.12
C ASN A 239 -6.61 -6.33 22.75
N GLU A 240 -5.50 -6.89 22.29
CA GLU A 240 -4.25 -6.14 22.15
C GLU A 240 -3.72 -6.03 20.72
N TYR A 241 -4.09 -6.96 19.83
CA TYR A 241 -3.47 -7.03 18.49
C TYR A 241 -4.47 -7.04 17.33
N MET A 242 -5.67 -7.59 17.51
CA MET A 242 -6.60 -7.85 16.42
C MET A 242 -7.50 -6.66 16.08
N TYR A 243 -7.74 -5.76 17.05
CA TYR A 243 -8.67 -4.64 16.86
C TYR A 243 -8.39 -3.74 15.66
N PRO A 244 -7.14 -3.36 15.32
CA PRO A 244 -6.90 -2.52 14.16
C PRO A 244 -7.31 -3.16 12.82
N TYR A 245 -7.21 -4.48 12.70
CA TYR A 245 -7.69 -5.20 11.50
C TYR A 245 -9.21 -5.21 11.43
N GLU A 246 -9.89 -5.48 12.56
CA GLU A 246 -11.34 -5.43 12.65
C GLU A 246 -11.86 -4.04 12.27
N ALA A 247 -11.22 -2.99 12.80
CA ALA A 247 -11.54 -1.60 12.48
C ALA A 247 -11.38 -1.29 10.97
N ALA A 248 -10.36 -1.85 10.30
CA ALA A 248 -10.22 -1.73 8.85
C ALA A 248 -11.34 -2.46 8.10
N VAL A 249 -11.75 -3.64 8.56
CA VAL A 249 -12.90 -4.37 8.00
C VAL A 249 -14.18 -3.57 8.13
N GLU A 250 -14.46 -2.99 9.30
CA GLU A 250 -15.60 -2.09 9.53
C GLU A 250 -15.59 -0.85 8.62
N ALA A 251 -14.40 -0.34 8.26
CA ALA A 251 -14.23 0.75 7.31
C ALA A 251 -14.41 0.32 5.84
N GLY A 252 -14.68 -0.95 5.57
CA GLY A 252 -14.94 -1.46 4.24
C GLY A 252 -13.68 -1.77 3.42
N VAL A 253 -12.54 -2.07 4.07
CA VAL A 253 -11.31 -2.44 3.36
C VAL A 253 -11.56 -3.56 2.34
N GLY A 254 -11.09 -3.39 1.11
CA GLY A 254 -11.39 -4.31 0.03
C GLY A 254 -10.48 -5.52 -0.06
N SER A 255 -9.30 -5.50 0.58
CA SER A 255 -8.39 -6.64 0.65
C SER A 255 -7.62 -6.72 1.96
N VAL A 256 -7.12 -7.91 2.27
CA VAL A 256 -6.31 -8.24 3.45
C VAL A 256 -5.07 -8.99 2.99
N MET A 257 -3.90 -8.66 3.53
CA MET A 257 -2.66 -9.40 3.28
C MET A 257 -2.33 -10.29 4.48
N ALA A 258 -2.15 -11.59 4.23
CA ALA A 258 -1.77 -12.56 5.24
C ALA A 258 -0.31 -12.34 5.68
N SER A 259 -0.02 -12.52 6.97
CA SER A 259 1.33 -12.39 7.52
C SER A 259 2.18 -13.66 7.33
N PHE A 260 3.48 -13.52 7.55
CA PHE A 260 4.45 -14.62 7.43
C PHE A 260 4.53 -15.52 8.66
N ASN A 261 4.31 -14.95 9.85
CA ASN A 261 4.56 -15.62 11.12
C ASN A 261 3.62 -16.79 11.37
N GLU A 262 4.07 -17.70 12.20
CA GLU A 262 3.22 -18.73 12.80
C GLU A 262 2.43 -18.17 13.97
N ILE A 263 1.23 -18.69 14.15
CA ILE A 263 0.38 -18.46 15.31
C ILE A 263 0.00 -19.84 15.86
N ASP A 264 0.41 -20.13 17.08
CA ASP A 264 0.15 -21.44 17.69
C ASP A 264 0.64 -22.60 16.81
N GLY A 265 1.86 -22.46 16.23
CA GLY A 265 2.51 -23.43 15.35
C GLY A 265 1.90 -23.57 13.95
N VAL A 266 0.97 -22.68 13.54
CA VAL A 266 0.37 -22.70 12.21
C VAL A 266 0.70 -21.39 11.48
N PRO A 267 1.38 -21.42 10.31
CA PRO A 267 1.60 -20.23 9.50
C PRO A 267 0.27 -19.49 9.22
N ALA A 268 0.24 -18.17 9.36
CA ALA A 268 -0.97 -17.39 9.17
C ALA A 268 -1.62 -17.66 7.80
N THR A 269 -0.80 -17.79 6.74
CA THR A 269 -1.24 -18.12 5.38
C THR A 269 -1.97 -19.49 5.27
N ALA A 270 -1.68 -20.45 6.18
CA ALA A 270 -2.37 -21.76 6.24
C ALA A 270 -3.41 -21.84 7.36
N ASN A 271 -3.62 -20.77 8.12
CA ASN A 271 -4.45 -20.77 9.32
C ASN A 271 -5.94 -20.55 8.98
N LYS A 272 -6.69 -21.65 8.85
CA LYS A 272 -8.13 -21.59 8.52
C LYS A 272 -8.96 -20.89 9.59
N TRP A 273 -8.62 -21.07 10.87
CA TRP A 273 -9.31 -20.36 11.96
C TRP A 273 -9.18 -18.85 11.77
N LEU A 274 -7.96 -18.36 11.49
CA LEU A 274 -7.71 -16.95 11.28
C LEU A 274 -8.42 -16.42 10.02
N MET A 275 -8.15 -17.03 8.84
CA MET A 275 -8.60 -16.54 7.54
C MET A 275 -10.09 -16.74 7.28
N THR A 276 -10.67 -17.83 7.78
CA THR A 276 -12.08 -18.17 7.52
C THR A 276 -12.97 -17.89 8.72
N ASP A 277 -12.61 -18.40 9.91
CA ASP A 277 -13.55 -18.35 11.04
C ASP A 277 -13.56 -16.96 11.67
N VAL A 278 -12.41 -16.33 11.91
CA VAL A 278 -12.33 -14.96 12.43
C VAL A 278 -12.66 -13.95 11.34
N LEU A 279 -11.81 -13.86 10.32
CA LEU A 279 -11.89 -12.78 9.33
C LEU A 279 -13.24 -12.76 8.59
N ARG A 280 -13.66 -13.91 8.05
CA ARG A 280 -14.86 -13.95 7.19
C ARG A 280 -16.16 -14.18 7.95
N LYS A 281 -16.18 -15.16 8.90
CA LYS A 281 -17.44 -15.50 9.58
C LYS A 281 -17.74 -14.59 10.76
N GLN A 282 -16.73 -14.26 11.59
CA GLN A 282 -16.93 -13.43 12.77
C GLN A 282 -17.03 -11.95 12.40
N TRP A 283 -16.09 -11.43 11.58
CA TRP A 283 -16.04 -10.02 11.19
C TRP A 283 -16.79 -9.69 9.90
N GLY A 284 -17.26 -10.70 9.16
CA GLY A 284 -18.05 -10.48 7.94
C GLY A 284 -17.25 -9.95 6.75
N PHE A 285 -15.91 -10.10 6.74
CA PHE A 285 -15.09 -9.65 5.62
C PHE A 285 -15.46 -10.36 4.31
N ASN A 286 -15.82 -9.59 3.31
CA ASN A 286 -16.27 -10.07 2.00
C ASN A 286 -15.33 -9.72 0.84
N GLY A 287 -14.19 -9.06 1.11
CA GLY A 287 -13.13 -8.83 0.14
C GLY A 287 -12.24 -10.06 -0.10
N PHE A 288 -11.11 -9.89 -0.75
CA PHE A 288 -10.16 -10.98 -1.00
C PHE A 288 -8.93 -10.91 -0.08
N VAL A 289 -8.31 -12.07 0.13
CA VAL A 289 -7.07 -12.21 0.90
C VAL A 289 -5.93 -12.53 -0.06
N VAL A 290 -4.88 -11.72 -0.04
CA VAL A 290 -3.62 -11.94 -0.76
C VAL A 290 -2.54 -12.41 0.23
N THR A 291 -1.58 -13.23 -0.21
CA THR A 291 -0.39 -13.51 0.58
C THR A 291 0.54 -12.31 0.62
N ASP A 292 1.44 -12.27 1.58
CA ASP A 292 2.64 -11.44 1.46
C ASP A 292 3.58 -12.01 0.37
N PHE A 293 4.66 -11.29 0.07
CA PHE A 293 5.64 -11.63 -0.95
C PHE A 293 6.19 -13.04 -0.72
N THR A 294 6.00 -13.95 -1.68
CA THR A 294 6.38 -15.37 -1.57
C THR A 294 5.73 -16.15 -0.41
N GLY A 295 4.67 -15.63 0.22
CA GLY A 295 4.11 -16.20 1.45
C GLY A 295 3.61 -17.65 1.35
N ILE A 296 3.32 -18.18 0.14
CA ILE A 296 3.02 -19.61 -0.03
C ILE A 296 4.30 -20.45 0.01
N SER A 297 5.33 -20.05 -0.72
CA SER A 297 6.59 -20.81 -0.73
C SER A 297 7.35 -20.75 0.59
N GLU A 298 7.23 -19.65 1.35
CA GLU A 298 7.76 -19.53 2.71
C GLU A 298 7.29 -20.66 3.65
N MET A 299 6.07 -21.15 3.48
CA MET A 299 5.56 -22.27 4.28
C MET A 299 6.32 -23.58 4.09
N ILE A 300 7.10 -23.72 3.03
CA ILE A 300 7.98 -24.89 2.82
C ILE A 300 9.09 -24.90 3.87
N GLU A 301 9.66 -23.73 4.15
CA GLU A 301 10.71 -23.55 5.18
C GLU A 301 10.18 -23.82 6.61
N HIS A 302 8.89 -23.62 6.83
CA HIS A 302 8.20 -24.02 8.06
C HIS A 302 7.93 -25.54 8.16
N GLY A 303 8.36 -26.33 7.18
CA GLY A 303 8.19 -27.78 7.19
C GLY A 303 6.75 -28.27 6.92
N ILE A 304 5.89 -27.42 6.38
CA ILE A 304 4.45 -27.75 6.15
C ILE A 304 4.28 -28.77 5.02
N GLY A 305 5.20 -28.78 4.05
CA GLY A 305 5.18 -29.72 2.93
C GLY A 305 5.74 -29.14 1.63
N ASP A 306 5.54 -29.86 0.53
CA ASP A 306 5.93 -29.40 -0.80
C ASP A 306 5.03 -28.26 -1.32
N LEU A 307 5.44 -27.59 -2.41
CA LEU A 307 4.72 -26.46 -2.99
C LEU A 307 3.23 -26.77 -3.27
N GLN A 308 2.90 -28.00 -3.72
CA GLN A 308 1.51 -28.39 -3.94
C GLN A 308 0.72 -28.46 -2.63
N THR A 309 1.32 -28.99 -1.58
CA THR A 309 0.71 -29.14 -0.25
C THR A 309 0.45 -27.78 0.38
N VAL A 310 1.45 -26.88 0.39
CA VAL A 310 1.31 -25.54 0.98
C VAL A 310 0.31 -24.69 0.20
N SER A 311 0.30 -24.76 -1.14
CA SER A 311 -0.70 -24.08 -1.98
C SER A 311 -2.13 -24.56 -1.70
N ALA A 312 -2.32 -25.86 -1.59
CA ALA A 312 -3.65 -26.42 -1.27
C ALA A 312 -4.12 -26.02 0.14
N ARG A 313 -3.20 -25.98 1.14
CA ARG A 313 -3.52 -25.53 2.49
C ARG A 313 -3.89 -24.05 2.52
N ALA A 314 -3.14 -23.18 1.81
CA ALA A 314 -3.41 -21.76 1.72
C ALA A 314 -4.81 -21.47 1.14
N LEU A 315 -5.16 -22.07 -0.02
CA LEU A 315 -6.46 -21.87 -0.62
C LEU A 315 -7.60 -22.40 0.28
N ASN A 316 -7.42 -23.58 0.89
CA ASN A 316 -8.41 -24.17 1.80
C ASN A 316 -8.53 -23.39 3.13
N ALA A 317 -7.51 -22.63 3.52
CA ALA A 317 -7.58 -21.74 4.67
C ALA A 317 -8.38 -20.46 4.37
N GLY A 318 -8.45 -20.02 3.10
CA GLY A 318 -9.19 -18.84 2.69
C GLY A 318 -8.35 -17.76 2.00
N ILE A 319 -7.11 -18.09 1.59
CA ILE A 319 -6.28 -17.24 0.72
C ILE A 319 -6.88 -17.27 -0.70
N ASP A 320 -6.97 -16.09 -1.33
CA ASP A 320 -7.56 -15.92 -2.66
C ASP A 320 -6.52 -15.59 -3.73
N MET A 321 -5.40 -14.97 -3.37
CA MET A 321 -4.39 -14.53 -4.34
C MET A 321 -2.97 -14.80 -3.83
N ASP A 322 -2.13 -15.33 -4.69
CA ASP A 322 -0.74 -15.70 -4.46
C ASP A 322 0.19 -14.62 -5.01
N MET A 323 0.89 -13.93 -4.11
CA MET A 323 1.89 -12.94 -4.49
C MET A 323 3.23 -13.61 -4.76
N VAL A 324 3.62 -13.67 -6.04
CA VAL A 324 4.95 -14.04 -6.56
C VAL A 324 5.35 -15.52 -6.45
N SER A 325 4.86 -16.28 -5.47
CA SER A 325 5.26 -17.69 -5.28
C SER A 325 5.01 -18.57 -6.50
N GLU A 326 4.04 -18.19 -7.37
CA GLU A 326 3.53 -19.05 -8.46
C GLU A 326 3.09 -20.46 -7.99
N GLY A 327 2.86 -20.63 -6.69
CA GLY A 327 2.40 -21.85 -6.08
C GLY A 327 0.99 -22.23 -6.56
N PHE A 328 0.07 -21.26 -6.60
CA PHE A 328 -1.26 -21.47 -7.15
C PHE A 328 -1.21 -21.76 -8.64
N ALA A 329 -0.50 -20.96 -9.41
CA ALA A 329 -0.35 -21.13 -10.86
C ALA A 329 0.25 -22.48 -11.24
N GLY A 330 1.25 -22.95 -10.47
CA GLY A 330 1.97 -24.20 -10.75
C GLY A 330 1.29 -25.47 -10.27
N THR A 331 0.42 -25.40 -9.24
CA THR A 331 0.00 -26.63 -8.53
C THR A 331 -1.50 -26.84 -8.38
N LEU A 332 -2.33 -25.76 -8.40
CA LEU A 332 -3.75 -25.88 -8.08
C LEU A 332 -4.54 -26.74 -9.07
N LYS A 333 -4.18 -26.72 -10.36
CA LYS A 333 -4.86 -27.61 -11.33
C LYS A 333 -4.74 -29.07 -10.91
N LYS A 334 -3.54 -29.53 -10.55
CA LYS A 334 -3.30 -30.89 -10.04
C LYS A 334 -4.03 -31.13 -8.72
N SER A 335 -4.07 -30.15 -7.85
CA SER A 335 -4.75 -30.22 -6.55
C SER A 335 -6.26 -30.35 -6.69
N VAL A 336 -6.88 -29.67 -7.66
CA VAL A 336 -8.30 -29.81 -8.00
C VAL A 336 -8.59 -31.21 -8.59
N MET A 337 -7.76 -31.65 -9.55
CA MET A 337 -7.92 -32.97 -10.17
C MET A 337 -7.78 -34.13 -9.18
N SER A 338 -6.94 -33.97 -8.15
CA SER A 338 -6.73 -34.98 -7.10
C SER A 338 -7.69 -34.85 -5.90
N GLY A 339 -8.60 -33.87 -5.91
CA GLY A 339 -9.54 -33.63 -4.82
C GLY A 339 -8.94 -33.00 -3.56
N LYS A 340 -7.65 -32.58 -3.58
CA LYS A 340 -7.02 -31.85 -2.47
C LYS A 340 -7.64 -30.45 -2.28
N VAL A 341 -8.14 -29.85 -3.35
CA VAL A 341 -8.88 -28.60 -3.40
C VAL A 341 -10.20 -28.82 -4.14
N SER A 342 -11.31 -28.34 -3.59
CA SER A 342 -12.60 -28.42 -4.27
C SER A 342 -12.74 -27.33 -5.35
N MET A 343 -13.45 -27.64 -6.44
CA MET A 343 -13.81 -26.61 -7.44
C MET A 343 -14.57 -25.43 -6.80
N LYS A 344 -15.42 -25.72 -5.79
CA LYS A 344 -16.15 -24.69 -5.04
C LYS A 344 -15.19 -23.70 -4.33
N ALA A 345 -14.08 -24.20 -3.76
CA ALA A 345 -13.10 -23.33 -3.12
C ALA A 345 -12.36 -22.45 -4.15
N LEU A 346 -11.96 -23.03 -5.29
CA LEU A 346 -11.34 -22.29 -6.39
C LEU A 346 -12.30 -21.22 -6.95
N ASP A 347 -13.56 -21.58 -7.19
CA ASP A 347 -14.57 -20.64 -7.70
C ASP A 347 -14.83 -19.49 -6.71
N ALA A 348 -14.84 -19.78 -5.42
CA ALA A 348 -15.03 -18.75 -4.38
C ALA A 348 -13.86 -17.76 -4.31
N ALA A 349 -12.62 -18.23 -4.44
CA ALA A 349 -11.44 -17.38 -4.48
C ALA A 349 -11.43 -16.50 -5.75
N CYS A 350 -11.65 -17.12 -6.92
CA CYS A 350 -11.76 -16.43 -8.19
C CYS A 350 -12.87 -15.34 -8.15
N ARG A 351 -14.03 -15.67 -7.61
CA ARG A 351 -15.17 -14.75 -7.45
C ARG A 351 -14.76 -13.47 -6.72
N ARG A 352 -14.07 -13.57 -5.59
CA ARG A 352 -13.69 -12.38 -4.77
C ARG A 352 -12.75 -11.44 -5.53
N ILE A 353 -11.86 -11.98 -6.35
CA ILE A 353 -10.99 -11.15 -7.21
C ILE A 353 -11.82 -10.45 -8.30
N LEU A 354 -12.77 -11.16 -8.91
CA LEU A 354 -13.67 -10.59 -9.92
C LEU A 354 -14.61 -9.54 -9.32
N GLU A 355 -15.10 -9.74 -8.10
CA GLU A 355 -15.90 -8.76 -7.36
C GLU A 355 -15.12 -7.48 -7.06
N ALA A 356 -13.85 -7.58 -6.66
CA ALA A 356 -12.98 -6.41 -6.48
C ALA A 356 -12.82 -5.62 -7.78
N LYS A 357 -12.58 -6.29 -8.91
CA LYS A 357 -12.50 -5.66 -10.24
C LYS A 357 -13.82 -5.00 -10.65
N TYR A 358 -14.94 -5.62 -10.32
CA TYR A 358 -16.27 -5.07 -10.60
C TYR A 358 -16.54 -3.81 -9.76
N LYS A 359 -16.26 -3.85 -8.46
CA LYS A 359 -16.41 -2.69 -7.55
C LYS A 359 -15.52 -1.51 -7.97
N LEU A 360 -14.32 -1.78 -8.47
CA LEU A 360 -13.44 -0.78 -9.07
C LEU A 360 -13.95 -0.23 -10.42
N GLY A 361 -15.02 -0.80 -11.00
CA GLY A 361 -15.60 -0.38 -12.29
C GLY A 361 -14.75 -0.79 -13.50
N LEU A 362 -13.80 -1.71 -13.34
CA LEU A 362 -12.87 -2.10 -14.41
C LEU A 362 -13.56 -2.88 -15.53
N PHE A 363 -14.67 -3.56 -15.29
CA PHE A 363 -15.45 -4.22 -16.34
C PHE A 363 -16.27 -3.24 -17.19
N ASP A 364 -16.57 -2.04 -16.67
CA ASP A 364 -17.22 -0.99 -17.42
C ASP A 364 -16.22 -0.12 -18.18
N ASN A 365 -15.09 0.17 -17.54
CA ASN A 365 -13.97 0.89 -18.13
C ASN A 365 -12.64 0.31 -17.64
N PRO A 366 -12.03 -0.62 -18.38
CA PRO A 366 -10.75 -1.22 -18.01
C PRO A 366 -9.60 -0.21 -17.92
N TYR A 367 -9.74 0.95 -18.59
CA TYR A 367 -8.77 2.04 -18.62
C TYR A 367 -9.09 3.18 -17.63
N LYS A 368 -9.98 2.96 -16.65
CA LYS A 368 -10.41 3.97 -15.67
C LYS A 368 -9.24 4.73 -15.02
N TYR A 369 -8.12 4.05 -14.78
CA TYR A 369 -6.91 4.60 -14.16
C TYR A 369 -5.81 4.96 -15.18
N CYS A 370 -6.08 4.90 -16.48
CA CYS A 370 -5.08 5.03 -17.54
C CYS A 370 -5.18 6.36 -18.32
N ASP A 371 -5.54 7.45 -17.64
CA ASP A 371 -5.54 8.80 -18.22
C ASP A 371 -4.10 9.33 -18.23
N LEU A 372 -3.54 9.51 -19.44
CA LEU A 372 -2.14 9.90 -19.67
C LEU A 372 -1.82 11.34 -19.22
N ASP A 373 -2.83 12.19 -19.06
CA ASP A 373 -2.65 13.59 -18.69
C ASP A 373 -2.64 13.80 -17.16
N ARG A 374 -3.14 12.83 -16.39
CA ARG A 374 -3.24 12.92 -14.93
C ARG A 374 -1.88 13.03 -14.23
N PRO A 375 -0.82 12.31 -14.60
CA PRO A 375 0.46 12.43 -13.90
C PRO A 375 1.00 13.86 -13.83
N ALA A 376 0.91 14.59 -14.93
CA ALA A 376 1.38 15.98 -14.98
C ALA A 376 0.54 16.95 -14.13
N ARG A 377 -0.75 16.64 -13.94
CA ARG A 377 -1.70 17.48 -13.20
C ARG A 377 -1.80 17.12 -11.73
N ASP A 378 -1.76 15.82 -11.39
CA ASP A 378 -2.19 15.30 -10.10
C ASP A 378 -1.03 14.78 -9.24
N ILE A 379 0.21 14.62 -9.77
CA ILE A 379 1.35 14.07 -9.02
C ILE A 379 2.32 15.18 -8.58
N PHE A 380 2.75 15.11 -7.31
CA PHE A 380 3.77 15.98 -6.71
C PHE A 380 3.46 17.48 -6.83
N THR A 381 2.19 17.84 -6.67
CA THR A 381 1.72 19.23 -6.79
C THR A 381 2.24 20.11 -5.65
N LYS A 382 2.11 21.45 -5.79
CA LYS A 382 2.46 22.38 -4.72
C LYS A 382 1.57 22.18 -3.48
N GLU A 383 0.29 21.91 -3.71
CA GLU A 383 -0.73 21.68 -2.68
C GLU A 383 -0.42 20.40 -1.90
N HIS A 384 -0.08 19.31 -2.58
CA HIS A 384 0.31 18.05 -1.96
C HIS A 384 1.57 18.22 -1.09
N ARG A 385 2.59 18.89 -1.60
CA ARG A 385 3.82 19.17 -0.84
C ARG A 385 3.57 20.10 0.34
N ALA A 386 2.67 21.06 0.23
CA ALA A 386 2.27 21.92 1.33
C ALA A 386 1.54 21.12 2.43
N ALA A 387 0.64 20.21 2.06
CA ALA A 387 0.00 19.29 3.00
C ALA A 387 1.02 18.40 3.70
N ALA A 388 1.95 17.79 2.95
CA ALA A 388 3.01 16.95 3.53
C ALA A 388 3.87 17.72 4.53
N ARG A 389 4.26 18.98 4.21
CA ARG A 389 5.01 19.84 5.12
C ARG A 389 4.23 20.18 6.40
N ARG A 390 2.94 20.50 6.28
CA ARG A 390 2.06 20.80 7.42
C ARG A 390 1.95 19.59 8.34
N ILE A 391 1.59 18.43 7.79
CA ILE A 391 1.44 17.18 8.55
C ILE A 391 2.77 16.75 9.20
N ALA A 392 3.90 16.94 8.50
CA ALA A 392 5.20 16.68 9.08
C ALA A 392 5.50 17.58 10.29
N ALA A 393 5.12 18.85 10.22
CA ALA A 393 5.31 19.77 11.37
C ALA A 393 4.42 19.36 12.57
N GLU A 394 3.22 18.88 12.32
CA GLU A 394 2.29 18.38 13.35
C GLU A 394 2.78 17.08 14.00
N SER A 395 3.61 16.30 13.32
CA SER A 395 4.13 15.03 13.84
C SER A 395 5.32 15.18 14.79
N PHE A 396 5.88 16.38 14.95
CA PHE A 396 7.05 16.59 15.80
C PHE A 396 6.71 16.55 17.28
N VAL A 397 7.45 15.74 18.04
CA VAL A 397 7.33 15.63 19.49
C VAL A 397 8.52 16.29 20.16
N LEU A 398 8.29 17.38 20.93
CA LEU A 398 9.33 18.07 21.67
C LEU A 398 9.65 17.30 22.99
N LEU A 399 10.65 16.44 22.94
CA LEU A 399 11.02 15.61 24.11
C LEU A 399 11.76 16.39 25.20
N LYS A 400 12.56 17.40 24.82
CA LYS A 400 13.36 18.18 25.76
C LYS A 400 13.74 19.54 25.17
N ASN A 401 13.50 20.61 25.91
CA ASN A 401 13.98 21.96 25.61
C ASN A 401 14.28 22.76 26.89
N GLY A 402 15.04 22.16 27.79
CA GLY A 402 15.50 22.82 29.01
C GLY A 402 16.52 23.91 28.75
N ASN A 403 16.77 24.75 29.77
CA ASN A 403 17.74 25.78 29.71
C ASN A 403 19.16 25.22 29.60
N VAL A 404 19.92 25.68 28.63
CA VAL A 404 21.35 25.33 28.42
C VAL A 404 22.18 26.59 28.27
N LYS A 405 23.46 26.56 28.70
CA LYS A 405 24.42 27.61 28.42
C LYS A 405 25.01 27.38 27.02
N ARG A 406 24.84 28.32 26.10
CA ARG A 406 25.36 28.21 24.73
C ARG A 406 26.86 28.37 24.63
N HIS A 407 27.45 29.16 25.56
CA HIS A 407 28.90 29.37 25.67
C HIS A 407 29.24 29.79 27.11
N PRO A 408 30.51 29.72 27.52
CA PRO A 408 30.94 30.22 28.84
C PRO A 408 30.51 31.67 29.02
N GLY A 409 29.87 31.97 30.14
CA GLY A 409 29.38 33.32 30.47
C GLY A 409 27.98 33.69 29.98
N SER A 410 27.35 32.87 29.13
CA SER A 410 25.93 33.08 28.76
C SER A 410 24.98 32.69 29.89
N LEU A 411 23.83 33.37 29.95
CA LEU A 411 22.72 32.92 30.79
C LEU A 411 22.09 31.62 30.19
N PRO A 412 21.63 30.72 31.05
CA PRO A 412 20.92 29.54 30.58
C PRO A 412 19.59 29.94 29.92
N GLU A 413 19.35 29.44 28.70
CA GLU A 413 18.11 29.64 27.93
C GLU A 413 17.73 28.38 27.15
N PRO A 414 16.46 28.22 26.71
CA PRO A 414 16.08 27.14 25.83
C PRO A 414 16.85 27.20 24.49
N LEU A 415 17.23 26.06 23.96
CA LEU A 415 17.92 25.98 22.65
C LEU A 415 16.97 26.22 21.48
N LEU A 416 15.75 25.73 21.58
CA LEU A 416 14.72 25.88 20.54
C LEU A 416 13.72 26.99 20.92
N PRO A 417 13.23 27.77 19.93
CA PRO A 417 13.61 27.73 18.51
C PRO A 417 15.06 28.17 18.28
N LEU A 418 15.73 27.62 17.28
CA LEU A 418 17.09 28.00 16.92
C LEU A 418 17.16 29.49 16.60
N LYS A 419 18.14 30.20 17.16
CA LYS A 419 18.42 31.60 16.81
C LYS A 419 18.88 31.69 15.35
N LYS A 420 18.45 32.74 14.66
CA LYS A 420 18.85 33.01 13.26
C LYS A 420 20.14 33.79 13.18
N GLU A 421 21.14 33.36 13.94
CA GLU A 421 22.48 34.00 14.04
C GLU A 421 23.52 32.93 14.44
N GLY A 422 24.80 33.23 14.20
CA GLY A 422 25.92 32.38 14.61
C GLY A 422 26.14 31.20 13.68
N THR A 423 26.58 30.08 14.28
CA THR A 423 26.89 28.83 13.56
C THR A 423 26.07 27.66 14.11
N VAL A 424 25.52 26.84 13.21
CA VAL A 424 24.86 25.58 13.52
C VAL A 424 25.59 24.47 12.78
N ALA A 425 26.06 23.46 13.51
CA ALA A 425 26.67 22.28 12.94
C ALA A 425 25.61 21.15 12.81
N VAL A 426 25.47 20.62 11.60
CA VAL A 426 24.73 19.37 11.33
C VAL A 426 25.75 18.26 11.33
N ILE A 427 25.61 17.31 12.27
CA ILE A 427 26.58 16.22 12.46
C ILE A 427 25.83 14.88 12.37
N GLY A 428 26.37 13.97 11.59
CA GLY A 428 25.84 12.61 11.44
C GLY A 428 25.68 12.15 9.99
N PRO A 429 25.72 10.83 9.76
CA PRO A 429 25.73 10.24 8.41
C PRO A 429 24.45 10.54 7.59
N LEU A 430 23.32 10.78 8.24
CA LEU A 430 22.04 11.08 7.59
C LEU A 430 21.75 12.59 7.45
N GLY A 431 22.61 13.47 8.00
CA GLY A 431 22.39 14.92 7.99
C GLY A 431 22.41 15.55 6.60
N ASN A 432 23.13 14.95 5.66
CA ASN A 432 23.25 15.44 4.28
C ASN A 432 23.07 14.30 3.26
N THR A 433 21.91 13.67 3.26
CA THR A 433 21.54 12.62 2.30
C THR A 433 20.09 12.82 1.83
N ARG A 434 19.87 12.85 0.50
CA ARG A 434 18.55 12.98 -0.08
C ARG A 434 17.82 11.65 -0.15
N SER A 435 18.53 10.59 -0.52
CA SER A 435 17.94 9.26 -0.76
C SER A 435 17.32 8.61 0.48
N ASN A 436 17.74 9.03 1.70
CA ASN A 436 17.20 8.51 2.96
C ASN A 436 16.08 9.38 3.55
N MET A 437 15.83 10.59 3.03
CA MET A 437 14.79 11.50 3.52
C MET A 437 13.37 10.88 3.44
N PRO A 438 13.00 10.16 2.36
CA PRO A 438 11.67 9.59 2.26
C PRO A 438 11.35 8.49 3.29
N GLY A 439 12.35 7.87 3.91
CA GLY A 439 12.14 6.77 4.86
C GLY A 439 11.82 5.42 4.21
N THR A 440 11.29 4.48 5.00
CA THR A 440 10.98 3.13 4.57
C THR A 440 9.76 3.09 3.62
N TRP A 441 9.70 2.09 2.74
CA TRP A 441 8.58 1.83 1.82
C TRP A 441 8.10 3.04 1.01
N SER A 442 9.00 3.90 0.59
CA SER A 442 8.74 4.99 -0.34
C SER A 442 9.14 4.61 -1.77
N VAL A 443 8.53 3.53 -2.28
CA VAL A 443 8.95 2.85 -3.52
C VAL A 443 8.76 3.69 -4.79
N ALA A 444 7.81 4.61 -4.79
CA ALA A 444 7.54 5.51 -5.91
C ALA A 444 8.28 6.85 -5.80
N ALA A 445 8.96 7.13 -4.68
CA ALA A 445 9.57 8.41 -4.39
C ALA A 445 10.66 8.81 -5.39
N ARG A 446 10.70 10.08 -5.73
CA ARG A 446 11.79 10.69 -6.52
C ARG A 446 12.92 11.08 -5.59
N LEU A 447 13.83 10.15 -5.28
CA LEU A 447 14.83 10.27 -4.21
C LEU A 447 15.69 11.56 -4.25
N ASN A 448 15.85 12.18 -5.41
CA ASN A 448 16.64 13.41 -5.57
C ASN A 448 15.83 14.70 -5.39
N ASP A 449 14.51 14.63 -5.31
CA ASP A 449 13.63 15.81 -5.25
C ASP A 449 13.38 16.31 -3.81
N TYR A 450 13.88 15.56 -2.81
CA TYR A 450 13.77 15.94 -1.39
C TYR A 450 15.09 16.54 -0.91
N PRO A 451 15.10 17.80 -0.40
CA PRO A 451 16.32 18.37 0.19
C PRO A 451 16.73 17.59 1.43
N SER A 452 18.04 17.44 1.63
CA SER A 452 18.57 16.92 2.89
C SER A 452 18.29 17.88 4.04
N LEU A 453 18.41 17.42 5.29
CA LEU A 453 18.29 18.31 6.46
C LEU A 453 19.27 19.49 6.37
N TYR A 454 20.53 19.22 5.97
CA TYR A 454 21.56 20.26 5.77
C TYR A 454 21.15 21.29 4.72
N GLU A 455 20.66 20.84 3.56
CA GLU A 455 20.20 21.72 2.47
C GLU A 455 18.98 22.54 2.88
N GLY A 456 17.99 21.91 3.52
CA GLY A 456 16.79 22.60 4.00
C GLY A 456 17.09 23.66 5.07
N LEU A 457 18.03 23.39 5.99
CA LEU A 457 18.46 24.38 6.95
C LEU A 457 19.19 25.57 6.28
N LYS A 458 20.06 25.31 5.31
CA LYS A 458 20.74 26.38 4.54
C LYS A 458 19.73 27.26 3.81
N GLU A 459 18.77 26.68 3.14
CA GLU A 459 17.71 27.40 2.43
C GLU A 459 16.87 28.24 3.40
N MET A 460 16.39 27.63 4.49
CA MET A 460 15.58 28.33 5.50
C MET A 460 16.30 29.50 6.15
N MET A 461 17.59 29.36 6.45
CA MET A 461 18.38 30.37 7.13
C MET A 461 18.87 31.46 6.18
N ASN A 462 18.85 31.25 4.88
CA ASN A 462 19.14 32.24 3.83
C ASN A 462 20.40 33.08 4.12
N GLY A 463 21.49 32.41 4.48
CA GLY A 463 22.80 33.08 4.79
C GLY A 463 22.88 33.80 6.13
N LYS A 464 21.81 33.90 6.94
CA LYS A 464 21.82 34.54 8.26
C LYS A 464 22.55 33.69 9.32
N VAL A 465 22.66 32.39 9.10
CA VAL A 465 23.34 31.44 9.98
C VAL A 465 24.36 30.68 9.16
N ASN A 466 25.57 30.52 9.70
CA ASN A 466 26.58 29.65 9.10
C ASN A 466 26.20 28.20 9.40
N ILE A 467 25.75 27.44 8.39
CA ILE A 467 25.42 26.03 8.53
C ILE A 467 26.59 25.18 8.05
N THR A 468 27.20 24.41 8.94
CA THR A 468 28.29 23.47 8.63
C THR A 468 27.80 22.02 8.68
N TYR A 469 28.52 21.14 8.02
CA TYR A 469 28.21 19.70 8.01
C TYR A 469 29.48 18.90 8.26
N ALA A 470 29.34 17.89 9.12
CA ALA A 470 30.32 16.84 9.30
C ALA A 470 29.63 15.49 9.35
N LYS A 471 30.15 14.50 8.64
CA LYS A 471 29.56 13.16 8.62
C LYS A 471 29.70 12.45 9.98
N GLY A 472 30.86 12.58 10.63
CA GLY A 472 31.17 12.04 11.96
C GLY A 472 31.37 10.54 11.99
N SER A 473 30.52 9.73 11.33
CA SER A 473 30.64 8.29 11.24
C SER A 473 30.01 7.74 9.96
N ASN A 474 30.26 6.50 9.62
CA ASN A 474 29.42 5.74 8.69
C ASN A 474 28.16 5.26 9.41
N LEU A 475 27.08 5.03 8.67
CA LEU A 475 25.84 4.49 9.23
C LEU A 475 26.03 3.01 9.66
N ILE A 476 26.82 2.28 8.88
CA ILE A 476 27.20 0.87 9.14
C ILE A 476 28.72 0.76 9.00
N GLY A 477 29.38 0.20 10.03
CA GLY A 477 30.83 -0.02 10.03
C GLY A 477 31.29 -1.19 9.16
N ASP A 478 30.44 -2.23 9.03
CA ASP A 478 30.74 -3.46 8.29
C ASP A 478 30.31 -3.37 6.83
N ALA A 479 31.27 -3.46 5.90
CA ALA A 479 31.03 -3.40 4.45
C ALA A 479 30.15 -4.55 3.91
N ALA A 480 30.34 -5.76 4.43
CA ALA A 480 29.55 -6.92 3.99
C ALA A 480 28.11 -6.83 4.49
N TYR A 481 27.89 -6.22 5.64
CA TYR A 481 26.53 -5.93 6.13
C TYR A 481 25.88 -4.83 5.31
N GLU A 482 26.63 -3.79 4.92
CA GLU A 482 26.14 -2.72 4.07
C GLU A 482 25.63 -3.25 2.72
N GLU A 483 26.39 -4.14 2.08
CA GLU A 483 26.00 -4.75 0.80
C GLU A 483 24.65 -5.46 0.91
N ARG A 484 24.39 -6.19 2.00
CA ARG A 484 23.11 -6.83 2.27
C ARG A 484 22.00 -5.82 2.60
N ALA A 485 22.31 -4.79 3.37
CA ALA A 485 21.34 -3.74 3.77
C ALA A 485 20.90 -2.86 2.59
N THR A 486 21.70 -2.78 1.53
CA THR A 486 21.40 -1.98 0.32
C THR A 486 20.82 -2.79 -0.84
N MET A 487 20.49 -4.06 -0.62
CA MET A 487 19.94 -4.95 -1.66
C MET A 487 18.69 -4.41 -2.40
N PHE A 488 17.95 -3.47 -1.78
CA PHE A 488 16.79 -2.82 -2.39
C PHE A 488 17.12 -1.49 -3.09
N GLY A 489 18.38 -1.27 -3.47
CA GLY A 489 18.82 -0.16 -4.32
C GLY A 489 19.04 1.17 -3.62
N ARG A 490 18.99 1.23 -2.29
CA ARG A 490 19.29 2.45 -1.52
C ARG A 490 20.76 2.49 -1.13
N SER A 491 21.43 3.64 -1.37
CA SER A 491 22.79 3.85 -0.93
C SER A 491 22.82 4.34 0.53
N LEU A 492 23.70 3.75 1.33
CA LEU A 492 24.02 4.25 2.67
C LEU A 492 25.10 5.34 2.64
N ASN A 493 25.56 5.75 1.45
CA ASN A 493 26.57 6.78 1.24
C ASN A 493 27.83 6.53 2.09
N ARG A 494 28.32 5.30 2.11
CA ARG A 494 29.50 4.92 2.87
C ARG A 494 30.71 5.73 2.42
N ASP A 495 31.46 6.23 3.38
CA ASP A 495 32.77 6.82 3.20
C ASP A 495 33.84 5.74 3.40
N SER A 496 34.90 5.79 2.61
CA SER A 496 36.03 4.85 2.76
C SER A 496 36.88 5.10 4.00
N ARG A 497 36.77 6.30 4.57
CA ARG A 497 37.44 6.67 5.82
C ARG A 497 36.86 5.89 7.00
N THR A 498 37.68 5.59 7.97
CA THR A 498 37.27 5.04 9.26
C THR A 498 36.47 6.07 10.06
N ASP A 499 35.69 5.62 11.04
CA ASP A 499 34.96 6.54 11.93
C ASP A 499 35.90 7.48 12.66
N LYS A 500 37.14 7.03 12.99
CA LYS A 500 38.15 7.91 13.57
C LYS A 500 38.56 9.05 12.62
N GLU A 501 38.84 8.74 11.36
CA GLU A 501 39.18 9.76 10.34
C GLU A 501 37.99 10.66 9.97
N LEU A 502 36.77 10.24 10.25
CA LEU A 502 35.56 11.06 10.06
C LEU A 502 35.29 11.99 11.26
N LEU A 503 35.84 11.67 12.43
CA LEU A 503 35.73 12.48 13.65
C LEU A 503 36.81 13.53 13.74
N ASP A 504 38.02 13.28 13.22
CA ASP A 504 39.15 14.22 13.12
C ASP A 504 38.91 15.24 12.00
#